data_da4fe38a523348687a991be1d2cae32f
#
_entry.id   da4fe38a523348687a991be1d2cae32f
#
_cell.length_a   1.000
_cell.length_b   1.000
_cell.length_c   1.000
_cell.angle_alpha   90.00
_cell.angle_beta   90.00
_cell.angle_gamma   90.00
#
_symmetry.space_group_name_H-M   'P 1'
#
loop_
_entity.id
_entity.type
_entity.pdbx_description
1 polymer ?
#
loop_
_entity_poly.entity_id
_entity_poly.type
_entity_poly.pdbx_seq_one_letter_code
_entity_poly.pdbx_strand_id
1 'polypeptide(L)'
;IVFDTVRRYLEYKGYDVNYVSNFTDVDDKIIKKAIEEGVTAEEISKRYIKECKKDMAGMNIKPATTHPLATQEIDGMIDMIKTLIDKGYAYEKNGTVYYRTRRFEGYGKLSKKNIDDLEAGHRDDAHKLKVSGEDEKEDPLDFVLWKPKKDGEPYWESPWSEGRPGWHIECSVMSKKYLADEIDIHAGGEDLIFPHHENEIAQSEAANGVPFAKYWMHNACLLYTSDAAD
;
A
#
# COMPACT_ATOMS: atom_id res chain seq x y z
N ILE A 1 15.44 6.97 7.11
CA ILE A 1 16.86 6.92 7.57
C ILE A 1 17.48 5.60 7.13
N VAL A 2 16.99 4.46 7.61
CA VAL A 2 17.61 3.13 7.34
C VAL A 2 17.79 2.88 5.83
N PHE A 3 16.75 3.00 5.05
CA PHE A 3 16.83 2.72 3.60
C PHE A 3 17.61 3.76 2.80
N ASP A 4 17.74 5.01 3.28
CA ASP A 4 18.67 5.97 2.73
C ASP A 4 20.14 5.55 2.96
N THR A 5 20.43 4.96 4.12
CA THR A 5 21.75 4.39 4.39
C THR A 5 22.06 3.21 3.46
N VAL A 6 21.09 2.32 3.25
CA VAL A 6 21.23 1.19 2.30
C VAL A 6 21.48 1.71 0.90
N ARG A 7 20.68 2.69 0.44
CA ARG A 7 20.86 3.34 -0.87
C ARG A 7 22.27 3.90 -1.03
N ARG A 8 22.70 4.71 -0.07
CA ARG A 8 24.05 5.34 -0.11
C ARG A 8 25.17 4.30 -0.12
N TYR A 9 25.00 3.20 0.61
CA TYR A 9 25.96 2.10 0.61
C TYR A 9 26.02 1.39 -0.75
N LEU A 10 24.87 1.12 -1.37
CA LEU A 10 24.83 0.54 -2.72
C LEU A 10 25.47 1.46 -3.74
N GLU A 11 25.18 2.76 -3.71
CA GLU A 11 25.81 3.77 -4.57
C GLU A 11 27.34 3.80 -4.34
N TYR A 12 27.79 3.74 -3.08
CA TYR A 12 29.21 3.67 -2.74
C TYR A 12 29.89 2.39 -3.30
N LYS A 13 29.14 1.29 -3.38
CA LYS A 13 29.60 0.03 -3.99
C LYS A 13 29.59 0.06 -5.53
N GLY A 14 29.16 1.15 -6.14
CA GLY A 14 29.15 1.35 -7.58
C GLY A 14 27.86 0.94 -8.28
N TYR A 15 26.79 0.65 -7.55
CA TYR A 15 25.47 0.41 -8.14
C TYR A 15 24.79 1.73 -8.54
N ASP A 16 24.10 1.71 -9.67
CA ASP A 16 23.14 2.75 -10.04
C ASP A 16 21.80 2.43 -9.36
N VAL A 17 21.37 3.31 -8.44
CA VAL A 17 20.22 3.06 -7.60
C VAL A 17 19.03 3.93 -8.01
N ASN A 18 18.04 3.32 -8.64
CA ASN A 18 16.72 3.94 -8.84
C ASN A 18 15.89 3.75 -7.57
N TYR A 19 15.83 4.79 -6.73
CA TYR A 19 15.11 4.75 -5.45
C TYR A 19 13.75 5.44 -5.58
N VAL A 20 12.69 4.67 -5.40
CA VAL A 20 11.30 5.16 -5.45
C VAL A 20 10.69 5.12 -4.06
N SER A 21 10.12 6.22 -3.63
CA SER A 21 9.41 6.35 -2.35
C SER A 21 8.15 7.18 -2.58
N ASN A 22 6.99 6.54 -2.51
CA ASN A 22 5.71 7.16 -2.77
C ASN A 22 5.20 8.01 -1.59
N PHE A 23 4.18 8.81 -1.88
CA PHE A 23 3.29 9.36 -0.89
C PHE A 23 1.87 8.87 -1.15
N THR A 24 1.25 8.27 -0.14
CA THR A 24 -0.19 8.04 -0.10
C THR A 24 -0.84 9.39 0.22
N ASP A 25 -1.39 10.03 -0.81
CA ASP A 25 -1.98 11.36 -0.72
C ASP A 25 -3.51 11.34 -0.70
N VAL A 26 -4.11 10.15 -0.62
CA VAL A 26 -5.54 9.91 -0.43
C VAL A 26 -5.76 8.69 0.48
N ASP A 27 -6.25 8.92 1.69
CA ASP A 27 -6.67 7.84 2.59
C ASP A 27 -7.72 8.33 3.59
N ASP A 28 -8.29 7.42 4.40
CA ASP A 28 -9.33 7.75 5.37
C ASP A 28 -8.87 8.77 6.42
N LYS A 29 -7.59 8.74 6.83
CA LYS A 29 -7.04 9.68 7.82
C LYS A 29 -6.90 11.08 7.24
N ILE A 30 -6.45 11.18 5.98
CA ILE A 30 -6.33 12.45 5.25
C ILE A 30 -7.70 13.06 5.07
N ILE A 31 -8.69 12.28 4.62
CA ILE A 31 -10.07 12.72 4.41
C ILE A 31 -10.68 13.21 5.72
N LYS A 32 -10.56 12.43 6.79
CA LYS A 32 -11.04 12.82 8.12
C LYS A 32 -10.42 14.14 8.58
N LYS A 33 -9.10 14.30 8.42
CA LYS A 33 -8.39 15.52 8.79
C LYS A 33 -8.83 16.72 7.97
N ALA A 34 -9.09 16.53 6.68
CA ALA A 34 -9.60 17.56 5.78
C ALA A 34 -10.99 18.06 6.22
N ILE A 35 -11.88 17.13 6.57
CA ILE A 35 -13.22 17.45 7.08
C ILE A 35 -13.11 18.22 8.41
N GLU A 36 -12.26 17.77 9.34
CA GLU A 36 -12.05 18.41 10.64
C GLU A 36 -11.53 19.86 10.50
N GLU A 37 -10.67 20.12 9.52
CA GLU A 37 -10.09 21.45 9.28
C GLU A 37 -10.90 22.31 8.29
N GLY A 38 -11.91 21.76 7.64
CA GLY A 38 -12.72 22.48 6.65
C GLY A 38 -11.95 22.84 5.37
N VAL A 39 -11.00 21.98 4.98
CA VAL A 39 -10.16 22.12 3.78
C VAL A 39 -10.25 20.87 2.91
N THR A 40 -9.61 20.87 1.75
CA THR A 40 -9.59 19.70 0.86
C THR A 40 -8.55 18.66 1.30
N ALA A 41 -8.76 17.39 0.93
CA ALA A 41 -7.78 16.31 1.14
C ALA A 41 -6.44 16.63 0.45
N GLU A 42 -6.50 17.27 -0.73
CA GLU A 42 -5.32 17.71 -1.47
C GLU A 42 -4.49 18.76 -0.70
N GLU A 43 -5.14 19.72 -0.05
CA GLU A 43 -4.45 20.73 0.78
C GLU A 43 -3.77 20.11 1.97
N ILE A 44 -4.42 19.14 2.65
CA ILE A 44 -3.82 18.37 3.74
C ILE A 44 -2.58 17.62 3.23
N SER A 45 -2.72 16.86 2.16
CA SER A 45 -1.64 16.06 1.59
C SER A 45 -0.45 16.93 1.17
N LYS A 46 -0.69 18.01 0.44
CA LYS A 46 0.38 18.96 0.03
C LYS A 46 1.13 19.54 1.23
N ARG A 47 0.40 19.92 2.29
CA ARG A 47 0.98 20.46 3.52
C ARG A 47 1.93 19.44 4.17
N TYR A 48 1.45 18.22 4.43
CA TYR A 48 2.24 17.21 5.11
C TYR A 48 3.37 16.61 4.26
N ILE A 49 3.21 16.53 2.94
CA ILE A 49 4.31 16.18 2.02
C ILE A 49 5.44 17.21 2.12
N LYS A 50 5.10 18.51 2.16
CA LYS A 50 6.09 19.59 2.33
C LYS A 50 6.82 19.49 3.66
N GLU A 51 6.10 19.28 4.76
CA GLU A 51 6.71 19.10 6.09
C GLU A 51 7.60 17.85 6.13
N CYS A 52 7.12 16.72 5.63
CA CYS A 52 7.89 15.48 5.53
C CYS A 52 9.21 15.69 4.76
N LYS A 53 9.16 16.35 3.61
CA LYS A 53 10.38 16.64 2.81
C LYS A 53 11.34 17.55 3.57
N LYS A 54 10.83 18.53 4.33
CA LYS A 54 11.64 19.42 5.16
C LYS A 54 12.33 18.64 6.29
N ASP A 55 11.59 17.76 6.98
CA ASP A 55 12.12 16.95 8.07
C ASP A 55 13.18 15.96 7.56
N MET A 56 12.92 15.30 6.42
CA MET A 56 13.90 14.43 5.76
C MET A 56 15.18 15.20 5.41
N ALA A 57 15.06 16.40 4.83
CA ALA A 57 16.20 17.24 4.51
C ALA A 57 16.97 17.64 5.77
N GLY A 58 16.28 17.98 6.87
CA GLY A 58 16.90 18.28 8.18
C GLY A 58 17.70 17.13 8.76
N MET A 59 17.31 15.89 8.46
CA MET A 59 18.05 14.67 8.82
C MET A 59 19.09 14.25 7.77
N ASN A 60 19.38 15.07 6.78
CA ASN A 60 20.30 14.75 5.68
C ASN A 60 19.91 13.47 4.88
N ILE A 61 18.63 13.17 4.79
CA ILE A 61 18.12 12.07 3.96
C ILE A 61 18.08 12.55 2.52
N LYS A 62 18.67 11.77 1.61
CA LYS A 62 18.72 12.07 0.18
C LYS A 62 17.31 11.91 -0.42
N PRO A 63 16.81 12.88 -1.21
CA PRO A 63 15.52 12.70 -1.89
C PRO A 63 15.49 11.42 -2.74
N ALA A 64 14.35 10.78 -2.84
CA ALA A 64 14.20 9.66 -3.75
C ALA A 64 14.39 10.10 -5.21
N THR A 65 14.73 9.17 -6.09
CA THR A 65 14.78 9.41 -7.53
C THR A 65 13.41 9.86 -8.03
N THR A 66 12.35 9.21 -7.50
CA THR A 66 10.97 9.55 -7.80
C THR A 66 10.12 9.44 -6.54
N HIS A 67 9.21 10.40 -6.36
CA HIS A 67 8.17 10.38 -5.33
C HIS A 67 6.80 10.37 -5.99
N PRO A 68 6.28 9.21 -6.43
CA PRO A 68 4.94 9.15 -7.02
C PRO A 68 3.87 9.47 -5.98
N LEU A 69 2.75 10.02 -6.46
CA LEU A 69 1.54 10.28 -5.68
C LEU A 69 0.45 9.29 -6.08
N ALA A 70 -0.23 8.70 -5.12
CA ALA A 70 -1.31 7.73 -5.40
C ALA A 70 -2.40 8.33 -6.30
N THR A 71 -2.78 9.59 -6.07
CA THR A 71 -3.81 10.27 -6.88
C THR A 71 -3.44 10.47 -8.35
N GLN A 72 -2.17 10.35 -8.72
CA GLN A 72 -1.69 10.47 -10.09
C GLN A 72 -1.63 9.12 -10.83
N GLU A 73 -1.93 8.03 -10.15
CA GLU A 73 -1.78 6.66 -10.67
C GLU A 73 -3.11 5.88 -10.77
N ILE A 74 -4.22 6.59 -10.66
CA ILE A 74 -5.57 5.99 -10.63
C ILE A 74 -5.86 5.13 -11.88
N ASP A 75 -5.52 5.61 -13.06
CA ASP A 75 -5.74 4.85 -14.31
C ASP A 75 -4.97 3.51 -14.30
N GLY A 76 -3.73 3.53 -13.83
CA GLY A 76 -2.92 2.32 -13.67
C GLY A 76 -3.50 1.35 -12.64
N MET A 77 -4.09 1.87 -11.55
CA MET A 77 -4.76 1.05 -10.55
C MET A 77 -6.02 0.39 -11.13
N ILE A 78 -6.84 1.15 -11.87
CA ILE A 78 -8.02 0.61 -12.56
C ILE A 78 -7.61 -0.50 -13.55
N ASP A 79 -6.56 -0.30 -14.32
CA ASP A 79 -6.10 -1.30 -15.31
C ASP A 79 -5.53 -2.56 -14.63
N MET A 80 -4.80 -2.42 -13.52
CA MET A 80 -4.35 -3.58 -12.75
C MET A 80 -5.52 -4.34 -12.15
N ILE A 81 -6.51 -3.65 -11.61
CA ILE A 81 -7.73 -4.27 -11.04
C ILE A 81 -8.50 -5.02 -12.13
N LYS A 82 -8.69 -4.44 -13.33
CA LYS A 82 -9.29 -5.16 -14.47
C LYS A 82 -8.54 -6.45 -14.77
N THR A 83 -7.21 -6.37 -14.85
CA THR A 83 -6.36 -7.54 -15.08
C THR A 83 -6.57 -8.63 -14.02
N LEU A 84 -6.69 -8.23 -12.75
CA LEU A 84 -6.96 -9.18 -11.65
C LEU A 84 -8.36 -9.81 -11.76
N ILE A 85 -9.37 -9.04 -12.17
CA ILE A 85 -10.73 -9.55 -12.42
C ILE A 85 -10.71 -10.55 -13.59
N ASP A 86 -10.10 -10.18 -14.72
CA ASP A 86 -10.02 -11.02 -15.93
C ASP A 86 -9.31 -12.34 -15.65
N LYS A 87 -8.32 -12.34 -14.77
CA LYS A 87 -7.60 -13.55 -14.32
C LYS A 87 -8.31 -14.31 -13.19
N GLY A 88 -9.44 -13.81 -12.70
CA GLY A 88 -10.25 -14.45 -11.64
C GLY A 88 -9.73 -14.25 -10.22
N TYR A 89 -8.73 -13.39 -10.01
CA TYR A 89 -8.20 -13.05 -8.68
C TYR A 89 -8.99 -11.95 -7.97
N ALA A 90 -9.90 -11.28 -8.64
CA ALA A 90 -10.74 -10.27 -8.05
C ALA A 90 -12.19 -10.40 -8.53
N TYR A 91 -13.12 -9.79 -7.82
CA TYR A 91 -14.54 -9.73 -8.14
C TYR A 91 -15.15 -8.41 -7.72
N GLU A 92 -16.18 -7.98 -8.45
CA GLU A 92 -16.98 -6.81 -8.11
C GLU A 92 -18.26 -7.24 -7.39
N LYS A 93 -18.64 -6.46 -6.38
CA LYS A 93 -19.92 -6.61 -5.69
C LYS A 93 -20.41 -5.25 -5.18
N ASN A 94 -21.56 -4.82 -5.69
CA ASN A 94 -22.21 -3.56 -5.31
C ASN A 94 -21.30 -2.33 -5.44
N GLY A 95 -20.48 -2.28 -6.53
CA GLY A 95 -19.55 -1.18 -6.81
C GLY A 95 -18.22 -1.25 -6.06
N THR A 96 -18.04 -2.22 -5.16
CA THR A 96 -16.76 -2.52 -4.49
C THR A 96 -16.06 -3.65 -5.22
N VAL A 97 -14.74 -3.53 -5.40
CA VAL A 97 -13.93 -4.63 -5.94
C VAL A 97 -13.07 -5.21 -4.84
N TYR A 98 -13.13 -6.53 -4.71
CA TYR A 98 -12.38 -7.31 -3.71
C TYR A 98 -11.37 -8.22 -4.38
N TYR A 99 -10.23 -8.44 -3.73
CA TYR A 99 -9.25 -9.44 -4.09
C TYR A 99 -9.60 -10.78 -3.39
N ARG A 100 -9.57 -11.90 -4.15
CA ARG A 100 -9.78 -13.26 -3.63
C ARG A 100 -8.49 -13.78 -3.01
N THR A 101 -8.30 -13.58 -1.74
CA THR A 101 -7.06 -13.92 -1.03
C THR A 101 -6.71 -15.41 -1.14
N ARG A 102 -7.68 -16.30 -0.98
CA ARG A 102 -7.46 -17.75 -1.09
C ARG A 102 -7.13 -18.25 -2.50
N ARG A 103 -7.39 -17.44 -3.52
CA ARG A 103 -7.01 -17.79 -4.90
C ARG A 103 -5.51 -17.72 -5.14
N PHE A 104 -4.79 -16.98 -4.33
CA PHE A 104 -3.34 -16.84 -4.42
C PHE A 104 -2.64 -17.85 -3.50
N GLU A 105 -2.14 -18.96 -4.05
CA GLU A 105 -1.53 -20.07 -3.29
C GLU A 105 -0.35 -19.68 -2.42
N GLY A 106 0.36 -18.61 -2.77
CA GLY A 106 1.51 -18.12 -2.02
C GLY A 106 1.20 -17.12 -0.90
N TYR A 107 -0.08 -16.87 -0.59
CA TYR A 107 -0.43 -15.89 0.43
C TYR A 107 0.10 -16.29 1.82
N GLY A 108 0.75 -15.34 2.50
CA GLY A 108 1.41 -15.60 3.78
C GLY A 108 2.90 -15.96 3.67
N LYS A 109 3.46 -16.07 2.47
CA LYS A 109 4.87 -16.51 2.28
C LYS A 109 5.89 -15.54 2.87
N LEU A 110 5.62 -14.25 2.87
CA LEU A 110 6.49 -13.22 3.44
C LEU A 110 6.35 -13.16 4.96
N SER A 111 5.11 -13.04 5.44
CA SER A 111 4.77 -12.88 6.86
C SER A 111 4.92 -14.17 7.67
N LYS A 112 5.09 -15.32 7.00
CA LYS A 112 5.09 -16.66 7.60
C LYS A 112 3.77 -17.00 8.31
N LYS A 113 2.69 -16.34 7.91
CA LYS A 113 1.35 -16.60 8.45
C LYS A 113 0.67 -17.67 7.63
N ASN A 114 0.01 -18.61 8.33
CA ASN A 114 -0.88 -19.57 7.70
C ASN A 114 -2.24 -18.90 7.48
N ILE A 115 -2.78 -19.02 6.28
CA ILE A 115 -4.08 -18.41 5.90
C ILE A 115 -5.23 -18.95 6.78
N ASP A 116 -5.18 -20.22 7.19
CA ASP A 116 -6.20 -20.85 8.03
C ASP A 116 -6.15 -20.32 9.48
N ASP A 117 -4.97 -19.97 9.97
CA ASP A 117 -4.80 -19.38 11.30
C ASP A 117 -5.31 -17.92 11.35
N LEU A 118 -5.31 -17.21 10.22
CA LEU A 118 -5.81 -15.85 10.11
C LEU A 118 -7.33 -15.76 10.31
N GLU A 119 -8.09 -16.80 9.95
CA GLU A 119 -9.53 -16.86 10.22
C GLU A 119 -9.84 -16.91 11.72
N ALA A 120 -9.01 -17.62 12.49
CA ALA A 120 -9.21 -17.75 13.93
C ALA A 120 -8.91 -16.44 14.69
N GLY A 121 -7.90 -15.66 14.23
CA GLY A 121 -7.50 -14.39 14.85
C GLY A 121 -8.37 -13.19 14.45
N HIS A 122 -9.05 -13.27 13.32
CA HIS A 122 -9.84 -12.15 12.79
C HIS A 122 -11.11 -11.86 13.60
N ARG A 123 -11.58 -12.81 14.43
CA ARG A 123 -12.75 -12.63 15.28
C ARG A 123 -12.53 -11.62 16.42
N ASP A 124 -11.31 -11.44 16.89
CA ASP A 124 -11.01 -10.52 18.00
C ASP A 124 -10.63 -9.09 17.54
N ASP A 125 -10.02 -8.93 16.36
CA ASP A 125 -9.63 -7.63 15.80
C ASP A 125 -10.67 -7.01 14.84
N ALA A 126 -11.59 -7.80 14.31
CA ALA A 126 -12.64 -7.37 13.38
C ALA A 126 -13.62 -6.33 13.97
N HIS A 127 -13.68 -6.20 15.30
CA HIS A 127 -14.50 -5.17 15.95
C HIS A 127 -13.93 -3.74 15.88
N LYS A 128 -12.67 -3.56 15.45
CA LYS A 128 -12.02 -2.24 15.45
C LYS A 128 -12.02 -1.50 14.12
N LEU A 129 -12.31 -2.17 13.01
CA LEU A 129 -12.31 -1.55 11.68
C LEU A 129 -13.52 -2.03 10.85
N LYS A 130 -14.73 -1.65 11.23
CA LYS A 130 -15.88 -1.76 10.33
C LYS A 130 -15.70 -0.77 9.18
N VAL A 131 -15.02 -1.21 8.13
CA VAL A 131 -15.05 -0.54 6.83
C VAL A 131 -16.38 -0.90 6.18
N SER A 132 -17.14 0.10 5.71
CA SER A 132 -18.41 -0.16 5.04
C SER A 132 -18.18 -1.09 3.83
N GLY A 133 -18.96 -2.17 3.75
CA GLY A 133 -18.85 -3.20 2.71
C GLY A 133 -18.28 -4.54 3.18
N GLU A 134 -17.87 -4.68 4.44
CA GLU A 134 -17.31 -5.96 4.95
C GLU A 134 -18.31 -7.13 4.96
N ASP A 135 -19.60 -6.86 5.04
CA ASP A 135 -20.65 -7.89 5.03
C ASP A 135 -20.90 -8.52 3.65
N GLU A 136 -20.21 -8.01 2.60
CA GLU A 136 -20.43 -8.42 1.22
C GLU A 136 -19.31 -9.28 0.61
N LYS A 137 -18.24 -9.54 1.37
CA LYS A 137 -17.12 -10.36 0.93
C LYS A 137 -17.54 -11.82 0.70
N GLU A 138 -16.94 -12.46 -0.33
CA GLU A 138 -17.07 -13.91 -0.53
C GLU A 138 -16.33 -14.69 0.57
N ASP A 139 -15.19 -14.16 1.03
CA ASP A 139 -14.37 -14.70 2.11
C ASP A 139 -13.93 -13.56 3.06
N PRO A 140 -13.92 -13.76 4.37
CA PRO A 140 -13.49 -12.74 5.35
C PRO A 140 -12.08 -12.21 5.14
N LEU A 141 -11.21 -13.01 4.52
CA LEU A 141 -9.81 -12.65 4.23
C LEU A 141 -9.66 -11.78 2.97
N ASP A 142 -10.72 -11.66 2.15
CA ASP A 142 -10.66 -10.84 0.96
C ASP A 142 -10.48 -9.36 1.35
N PHE A 143 -9.70 -8.65 0.55
CA PHE A 143 -9.42 -7.24 0.81
C PHE A 143 -9.82 -6.35 -0.36
N VAL A 144 -10.08 -5.09 -0.04
CA VAL A 144 -10.63 -4.12 -0.99
C VAL A 144 -9.55 -3.62 -1.94
N LEU A 145 -9.85 -3.65 -3.25
CA LEU A 145 -9.07 -3.04 -4.31
C LEU A 145 -9.65 -1.69 -4.78
N TRP A 146 -10.98 -1.57 -4.77
CA TRP A 146 -11.73 -0.36 -5.10
C TRP A 146 -12.95 -0.27 -4.23
N LYS A 147 -13.27 0.94 -3.74
CA LYS A 147 -14.46 1.19 -2.91
C LYS A 147 -15.26 2.38 -3.41
N PRO A 148 -16.60 2.31 -3.40
CA PRO A 148 -17.45 3.44 -3.74
C PRO A 148 -17.18 4.65 -2.87
N LYS A 149 -17.37 5.85 -3.44
CA LYS A 149 -17.27 7.11 -2.70
C LYS A 149 -18.34 7.21 -1.61
N LYS A 150 -18.01 7.93 -0.56
CA LYS A 150 -18.97 8.46 0.41
C LYS A 150 -19.12 9.97 0.21
N ASP A 151 -20.18 10.54 0.77
CA ASP A 151 -20.41 11.98 0.71
C ASP A 151 -19.22 12.76 1.29
N GLY A 152 -18.72 13.72 0.51
CA GLY A 152 -17.58 14.55 0.90
C GLY A 152 -16.19 13.93 0.68
N GLU A 153 -16.09 12.69 0.17
CA GLU A 153 -14.81 12.06 -0.17
C GLU A 153 -14.35 12.43 -1.59
N PRO A 154 -13.04 12.56 -1.83
CA PRO A 154 -12.51 12.58 -3.19
C PRO A 154 -12.82 11.26 -3.90
N TYR A 155 -13.08 11.33 -5.19
CA TYR A 155 -13.40 10.14 -5.97
C TYR A 155 -12.95 10.27 -7.43
N TRP A 156 -12.86 9.13 -8.08
CA TRP A 156 -12.58 8.98 -9.52
C TRP A 156 -13.60 8.06 -10.15
N GLU A 157 -13.83 8.24 -11.43
CA GLU A 157 -14.67 7.35 -12.22
C GLU A 157 -13.97 6.02 -12.45
N SER A 158 -14.70 4.92 -12.35
CA SER A 158 -14.23 3.59 -12.67
C SER A 158 -15.34 2.76 -13.32
N PRO A 159 -15.02 1.60 -13.94
CA PRO A 159 -16.05 0.72 -14.49
C PRO A 159 -17.04 0.16 -13.44
N TRP A 160 -16.69 0.21 -12.17
CA TRP A 160 -17.46 -0.38 -11.06
C TRP A 160 -18.30 0.65 -10.32
N SER A 161 -17.71 1.78 -10.02
CA SER A 161 -18.37 2.89 -9.32
C SER A 161 -17.53 4.15 -9.37
N GLU A 162 -18.14 5.31 -9.13
CA GLU A 162 -17.41 6.48 -8.65
C GLU A 162 -16.86 6.16 -7.26
N GLY A 163 -15.53 6.24 -7.09
CA GLY A 163 -14.91 5.76 -5.87
C GLY A 163 -13.42 6.03 -5.79
N ARG A 164 -12.74 5.24 -4.98
CA ARG A 164 -11.30 5.36 -4.75
C ARG A 164 -10.63 4.01 -4.54
N PRO A 165 -9.31 3.90 -4.81
CA PRO A 165 -8.57 2.66 -4.62
C PRO A 165 -8.49 2.24 -3.16
N GLY A 166 -8.29 0.95 -2.94
CA GLY A 166 -7.78 0.40 -1.69
C GLY A 166 -6.31 0.75 -1.53
N TRP A 167 -5.83 0.76 -0.29
CA TRP A 167 -4.45 1.18 0.02
C TRP A 167 -3.36 0.31 -0.64
N HIS A 168 -3.61 -1.00 -0.77
CA HIS A 168 -2.55 -1.93 -1.19
C HIS A 168 -2.25 -1.89 -2.68
N ILE A 169 -3.22 -1.52 -3.52
CA ILE A 169 -3.05 -1.49 -4.99
C ILE A 169 -2.13 -0.36 -5.44
N GLU A 170 -2.04 0.71 -4.67
CA GLU A 170 -1.23 1.88 -4.97
C GLU A 170 0.23 1.49 -5.19
N CYS A 171 0.83 0.82 -4.21
CA CYS A 171 2.23 0.44 -4.25
C CYS A 171 2.54 -0.60 -5.33
N SER A 172 1.63 -1.54 -5.58
CA SER A 172 1.79 -2.52 -6.67
C SER A 172 1.89 -1.83 -8.03
N VAL A 173 1.03 -0.84 -8.28
CA VAL A 173 1.02 -0.09 -9.55
C VAL A 173 2.23 0.83 -9.66
N MET A 174 2.55 1.57 -8.60
CA MET A 174 3.68 2.49 -8.61
C MET A 174 5.01 1.74 -8.76
N SER A 175 5.18 0.59 -8.10
CA SER A 175 6.36 -0.27 -8.26
C SER A 175 6.52 -0.72 -9.70
N LYS A 176 5.46 -1.23 -10.32
CA LYS A 176 5.49 -1.65 -11.72
C LYS A 176 5.84 -0.49 -12.66
N LYS A 177 5.22 0.67 -12.48
CA LYS A 177 5.38 1.82 -13.37
C LYS A 177 6.77 2.46 -13.29
N TYR A 178 7.31 2.63 -12.08
CA TYR A 178 8.53 3.40 -11.86
C TYR A 178 9.79 2.54 -11.70
N LEU A 179 9.62 1.24 -11.51
CA LEU A 179 10.72 0.28 -11.37
C LEU A 179 10.59 -0.83 -12.42
N ALA A 180 9.88 -1.92 -12.10
CA ALA A 180 9.70 -3.09 -12.98
C ALA A 180 8.56 -3.98 -12.48
N ASP A 181 8.23 -5.04 -13.28
CA ASP A 181 7.31 -6.09 -12.85
C ASP A 181 7.91 -6.94 -11.69
N GLU A 182 9.23 -7.18 -11.72
CA GLU A 182 10.02 -7.74 -10.63
C GLU A 182 11.07 -6.72 -10.19
N ILE A 183 11.00 -6.27 -8.94
CA ILE A 183 11.92 -5.28 -8.40
C ILE A 183 13.07 -5.93 -7.63
N ASP A 184 14.21 -5.25 -7.49
CA ASP A 184 15.34 -5.82 -6.77
C ASP A 184 15.09 -5.82 -5.26
N ILE A 185 14.73 -4.68 -4.68
CA ILE A 185 14.52 -4.55 -3.23
C ILE A 185 13.19 -3.85 -2.96
N HIS A 186 12.32 -4.48 -2.17
CA HIS A 186 11.15 -3.85 -1.57
C HIS A 186 11.37 -3.66 -0.07
N ALA A 187 11.07 -2.48 0.44
CA ALA A 187 11.43 -2.15 1.81
C ALA A 187 10.35 -1.33 2.52
N GLY A 188 10.23 -1.52 3.83
CA GLY A 188 9.25 -0.78 4.64
C GLY A 188 9.41 -0.98 6.14
N GLY A 189 8.43 -0.51 6.91
CA GLY A 189 8.31 -0.81 8.32
C GLY A 189 7.94 -2.28 8.56
N GLU A 190 8.29 -2.81 9.71
CA GLU A 190 7.93 -4.18 10.09
C GLU A 190 6.41 -4.36 10.19
N ASP A 191 5.71 -3.32 10.57
CA ASP A 191 4.24 -3.25 10.62
C ASP A 191 3.57 -3.40 9.26
N LEU A 192 4.30 -3.14 8.16
CA LEU A 192 3.81 -3.30 6.79
C LEU A 192 3.93 -4.74 6.26
N ILE A 193 4.70 -5.62 6.91
CA ILE A 193 4.86 -7.01 6.45
C ILE A 193 3.49 -7.65 6.24
N PHE A 194 2.58 -7.45 7.20
CA PHE A 194 1.22 -7.95 7.14
C PHE A 194 0.22 -6.90 7.66
N PRO A 195 -0.86 -6.62 6.89
CA PRO A 195 -1.22 -7.28 5.62
C PRO A 195 -0.65 -6.60 4.36
N HIS A 196 -0.04 -5.40 4.47
CA HIS A 196 0.22 -4.52 3.32
C HIS A 196 1.13 -5.17 2.26
N HIS A 197 2.35 -5.57 2.61
CA HIS A 197 3.31 -6.16 1.68
C HIS A 197 2.86 -7.55 1.19
N GLU A 198 2.18 -8.33 2.03
CA GLU A 198 1.59 -9.60 1.61
C GLU A 198 0.53 -9.39 0.53
N ASN A 199 -0.31 -8.36 0.68
CA ASN A 199 -1.33 -7.99 -0.30
C ASN A 199 -0.69 -7.44 -1.60
N GLU A 200 0.40 -6.68 -1.50
CA GLU A 200 1.15 -6.24 -2.68
C GLU A 200 1.73 -7.40 -3.48
N ILE A 201 2.30 -8.41 -2.78
CA ILE A 201 2.77 -9.65 -3.42
C ILE A 201 1.64 -10.32 -4.19
N ALA A 202 0.51 -10.55 -3.52
CA ALA A 202 -0.63 -11.22 -4.12
C ALA A 202 -1.14 -10.48 -5.37
N GLN A 203 -1.29 -9.16 -5.29
CA GLN A 203 -1.70 -8.33 -6.42
C GLN A 203 -0.71 -8.36 -7.58
N SER A 204 0.56 -8.07 -7.29
CA SER A 204 1.60 -7.91 -8.30
C SER A 204 1.91 -9.23 -9.01
N GLU A 205 2.07 -10.32 -8.25
CA GLU A 205 2.40 -11.62 -8.84
C GLU A 205 1.21 -12.21 -9.63
N ALA A 206 -0.01 -12.05 -9.13
CA ALA A 206 -1.20 -12.47 -9.88
C ALA A 206 -1.39 -11.66 -11.18
N ALA A 207 -1.18 -10.34 -11.12
CA ALA A 207 -1.33 -9.48 -12.29
C ALA A 207 -0.21 -9.69 -13.31
N ASN A 208 1.06 -9.78 -12.88
CA ASN A 208 2.22 -9.76 -13.76
C ASN A 208 2.75 -11.17 -14.10
N GLY A 209 2.48 -12.18 -13.27
CA GLY A 209 2.95 -13.56 -13.51
C GLY A 209 4.44 -13.79 -13.22
N VAL A 210 5.08 -12.87 -12.51
CA VAL A 210 6.48 -12.96 -12.07
C VAL A 210 6.58 -12.64 -10.59
N PRO A 211 7.66 -13.06 -9.88
CA PRO A 211 7.88 -12.65 -8.49
C PRO A 211 7.90 -11.13 -8.35
N PHE A 212 7.35 -10.60 -7.26
CA PHE A 212 7.25 -9.17 -7.09
C PHE A 212 8.59 -8.52 -6.73
N ALA A 213 9.31 -9.10 -5.77
CA ALA A 213 10.60 -8.56 -5.32
C ALA A 213 11.60 -9.68 -5.01
N LYS A 214 12.89 -9.45 -5.36
CA LYS A 214 13.97 -10.40 -5.06
C LYS A 214 14.36 -10.37 -3.60
N TYR A 215 14.42 -9.18 -3.01
CA TYR A 215 14.82 -8.98 -1.62
C TYR A 215 13.81 -8.13 -0.87
N TRP A 216 13.50 -8.53 0.36
CA TRP A 216 12.64 -7.82 1.28
C TRP A 216 13.44 -7.29 2.45
N MET A 217 13.25 -6.02 2.79
CA MET A 217 13.94 -5.40 3.92
C MET A 217 12.92 -4.67 4.81
N HIS A 218 12.94 -5.01 6.10
CA HIS A 218 12.05 -4.38 7.07
C HIS A 218 12.86 -3.85 8.25
N ASN A 219 12.41 -2.72 8.81
CA ASN A 219 12.94 -2.19 10.05
C ASN A 219 11.81 -1.96 11.04
N ALA A 220 12.04 -2.33 12.29
CA ALA A 220 11.13 -2.00 13.37
C ALA A 220 11.08 -0.49 13.63
N CYS A 221 9.99 -0.03 14.23
CA CYS A 221 9.88 1.34 14.70
C CYS A 221 10.96 1.60 15.76
N LEU A 222 11.64 2.75 15.68
CA LEU A 222 12.51 3.20 16.75
C LEU A 222 11.63 3.63 17.92
N LEU A 223 11.57 2.79 18.94
CA LEU A 223 10.86 3.12 20.18
C LEU A 223 11.77 3.93 21.08
N TYR A 224 11.33 5.10 21.48
CA TYR A 224 11.96 5.83 22.56
C TYR A 224 11.48 5.25 23.89
N THR A 225 12.35 4.50 24.57
CA THR A 225 12.11 4.04 25.93
C THR A 225 13.12 4.70 26.85
N SER A 226 12.67 5.18 28.00
CA SER A 226 13.55 5.73 29.04
C SER A 226 14.53 4.69 29.58
N ASP A 227 14.28 3.41 29.31
CA ASP A 227 15.01 2.26 29.84
C ASP A 227 15.94 1.61 28.81
N ALA A 228 16.22 2.25 27.68
CA ALA A 228 17.13 1.73 26.66
C ALA A 228 18.62 1.76 27.07
N ALA A 229 18.91 2.16 28.30
CA ALA A 229 20.27 2.28 28.86
C ALA A 229 20.56 1.34 30.03
N ASP A 230 19.66 0.39 30.36
CA ASP A 230 19.88 -0.64 31.40
C ASP A 230 20.31 -1.97 30.79
#